data_41f5759822f1b4d07661fafd2b996269
#
_entry.id   41f5759822f1b4d07661fafd2b996269
#
_cell.length_a   1.000
_cell.length_b   1.000
_cell.length_c   1.000
_cell.angle_alpha   90.00
_cell.angle_beta   90.00
_cell.angle_gamma   90.00
#
_symmetry.space_group_name_H-M   'P 1'
#
loop_
_entity.id
_entity.type
_entity.pdbx_description
1 polymer ?
#
loop_
_entity_poly.entity_id
_entity_poly.type
_entity_poly.pdbx_seq_one_letter_code
_entity_poly.pdbx_strand_id
1 'polypeptide(L)'
;MVARLGPPSPAGAVYRVPDSREGWVEALCKLTDLAEDGGGEITFDVSDVRPRGSIIHGFGGVASGPGPLIEMLANVADVLNGCVGRPYTPLDLMEVDHAIAAAVIAGGVRRSARMSTLPWRDEANIFRFISCKSDPAHHWSTNISVAVDADFFEALDAGDSHARAVLEEVATGMAVNGEPGLVNMSLAQVGETSTDLVPNPCAEIFLEAFEPCCLGHLNLA
;
A
#
# COMPACT_ATOMS: atom_id res chain seq x y z
N MET A 1 3.19 3.15 -23.08
CA MET A 1 4.22 3.32 -22.05
C MET A 1 5.24 2.19 -22.19
N VAL A 2 6.54 2.48 -22.11
CA VAL A 2 7.61 1.47 -22.04
C VAL A 2 8.09 1.41 -20.60
N ALA A 3 7.99 0.24 -19.97
CA ALA A 3 8.59 -0.02 -18.67
C ALA A 3 9.86 -0.86 -18.86
N ARG A 4 10.95 -0.43 -18.23
CA ARG A 4 12.22 -1.12 -18.27
C ARG A 4 12.70 -1.39 -16.86
N LEU A 5 12.99 -2.66 -16.57
CA LEU A 5 13.46 -3.13 -15.28
C LEU A 5 14.86 -3.75 -15.44
N GLY A 6 15.80 -3.29 -14.63
CA GLY A 6 17.18 -3.78 -14.68
C GLY A 6 17.98 -3.29 -15.90
N PRO A 7 19.07 -3.98 -16.26
CA PRO A 7 19.95 -3.60 -17.37
C PRO A 7 19.22 -3.68 -18.72
N PRO A 8 19.67 -2.91 -19.75
CA PRO A 8 19.07 -2.93 -21.08
C PRO A 8 19.00 -4.35 -21.66
N SER A 9 17.83 -4.74 -22.10
CA SER A 9 17.54 -6.01 -22.80
C SER A 9 17.08 -5.72 -24.25
N PRO A 10 17.17 -6.69 -25.17
CA PRO A 10 16.54 -6.57 -26.49
C PRO A 10 15.07 -6.20 -26.38
N ALA A 11 14.53 -5.58 -27.45
CA ALA A 11 13.14 -5.09 -27.50
C ALA A 11 12.16 -6.06 -26.83
N GLY A 12 11.47 -5.54 -25.82
CA GLY A 12 10.60 -6.34 -24.97
C GLY A 12 9.25 -6.66 -25.62
N ALA A 13 8.48 -7.47 -24.92
CA ALA A 13 7.11 -7.81 -25.32
C ALA A 13 6.22 -6.55 -25.34
N VAL A 14 5.24 -6.53 -26.25
CA VAL A 14 4.17 -5.54 -26.23
C VAL A 14 2.92 -6.18 -25.65
N TYR A 15 2.41 -5.58 -24.57
CA TYR A 15 1.13 -5.97 -23.97
C TYR A 15 0.09 -4.89 -24.25
N ARG A 16 -0.96 -5.25 -25.00
CA ARG A 16 -2.09 -4.38 -25.25
C ARG A 16 -3.09 -4.50 -24.13
N VAL A 17 -3.27 -3.42 -23.36
CA VAL A 17 -4.09 -3.41 -22.15
C VAL A 17 -5.58 -3.32 -22.51
N PRO A 18 -6.40 -4.31 -22.16
CA PRO A 18 -7.85 -4.25 -22.35
C PRO A 18 -8.49 -3.12 -21.52
N ASP A 19 -9.58 -2.54 -22.04
CA ASP A 19 -10.38 -1.54 -21.34
C ASP A 19 -11.28 -2.17 -20.27
N SER A 20 -10.66 -2.78 -19.27
CA SER A 20 -11.31 -3.48 -18.14
C SER A 20 -10.47 -3.39 -16.87
N ARG A 21 -11.09 -3.63 -15.72
CA ARG A 21 -10.37 -3.73 -14.43
C ARG A 21 -9.35 -4.86 -14.45
N GLU A 22 -9.76 -5.99 -14.98
CA GLU A 22 -8.92 -7.19 -15.14
C GLU A 22 -7.70 -6.89 -16.01
N GLY A 23 -7.88 -6.11 -17.09
CA GLY A 23 -6.76 -5.68 -17.95
C GLY A 23 -5.75 -4.78 -17.23
N TRP A 24 -6.21 -3.90 -16.35
CA TRP A 24 -5.32 -3.06 -15.53
C TRP A 24 -4.55 -3.88 -14.50
N VAL A 25 -5.23 -4.84 -13.84
CA VAL A 25 -4.59 -5.76 -12.89
C VAL A 25 -3.56 -6.63 -13.62
N GLU A 26 -3.91 -7.18 -14.78
CA GLU A 26 -2.99 -8.00 -15.58
C GLU A 26 -1.76 -7.21 -16.06
N ALA A 27 -1.93 -5.93 -16.41
CA ALA A 27 -0.80 -5.07 -16.74
C ALA A 27 0.18 -4.91 -15.56
N LEU A 28 -0.36 -4.74 -14.33
CA LEU A 28 0.45 -4.68 -13.11
C LEU A 28 1.15 -6.03 -12.85
N CYS A 29 0.43 -7.16 -12.94
CA CYS A 29 1.02 -8.49 -12.77
C CYS A 29 2.18 -8.71 -13.75
N LYS A 30 2.00 -8.37 -15.03
CA LYS A 30 3.09 -8.51 -16.03
C LYS A 30 4.32 -7.67 -15.69
N LEU A 31 4.14 -6.51 -15.06
CA LEU A 31 5.26 -5.67 -14.62
C LEU A 31 5.99 -6.30 -13.42
N THR A 32 5.23 -6.85 -12.46
CA THR A 32 5.82 -7.53 -11.29
C THR A 32 6.49 -8.84 -11.67
N ASP A 33 5.84 -9.65 -12.53
CA ASP A 33 6.42 -10.90 -13.06
C ASP A 33 7.75 -10.62 -13.77
N LEU A 34 7.82 -9.54 -14.58
CA LEU A 34 9.05 -9.14 -15.25
C LEU A 34 10.18 -8.82 -14.25
N ALA A 35 9.85 -8.25 -13.10
CA ALA A 35 10.84 -7.97 -12.05
C ALA A 35 11.34 -9.27 -11.39
N GLU A 36 10.42 -10.21 -11.13
CA GLU A 36 10.75 -11.52 -10.55
C GLU A 36 11.58 -12.39 -11.49
N ASP A 37 11.33 -12.29 -12.80
CA ASP A 37 12.08 -13.00 -13.86
C ASP A 37 13.48 -12.41 -14.13
N GLY A 38 13.90 -11.42 -13.35
CA GLY A 38 15.24 -10.82 -13.46
C GLY A 38 15.29 -9.56 -14.32
N GLY A 39 14.16 -9.01 -14.68
CA GLY A 39 14.06 -7.74 -15.41
C GLY A 39 13.94 -7.89 -16.92
N GLY A 40 13.92 -6.77 -17.62
CA GLY A 40 13.73 -6.69 -19.07
C GLY A 40 13.00 -5.43 -19.50
N GLU A 41 12.37 -5.50 -20.67
CA GLU A 41 11.56 -4.40 -21.20
C GLU A 41 10.17 -4.90 -21.61
N ILE A 42 9.14 -4.19 -21.20
CA ILE A 42 7.76 -4.40 -21.63
C ILE A 42 7.14 -3.08 -22.08
N THR A 43 6.43 -3.11 -23.19
CA THR A 43 5.64 -1.97 -23.69
C THR A 43 4.17 -2.21 -23.39
N PHE A 44 3.56 -1.32 -22.61
CA PHE A 44 2.12 -1.30 -22.40
C PHE A 44 1.44 -0.40 -23.46
N ASP A 45 0.71 -1.02 -24.37
CA ASP A 45 -0.14 -0.31 -25.34
C ASP A 45 -1.51 -0.07 -24.69
N VAL A 46 -1.80 1.18 -24.38
CA VAL A 46 -3.04 1.61 -23.74
C VAL A 46 -4.07 2.20 -24.72
N SER A 47 -3.89 1.96 -26.01
CA SER A 47 -4.74 2.55 -27.05
C SER A 47 -6.20 2.09 -26.99
N ASP A 48 -6.47 0.91 -26.39
CA ASP A 48 -7.82 0.40 -26.20
C ASP A 48 -8.51 0.96 -24.95
N VAL A 49 -7.75 1.55 -24.01
CA VAL A 49 -8.33 2.14 -22.81
C VAL A 49 -9.13 3.39 -23.19
N ARG A 50 -10.40 3.41 -22.79
CA ARG A 50 -11.33 4.51 -23.11
C ARG A 50 -10.79 5.86 -22.66
N PRO A 51 -11.05 6.93 -23.42
CA PRO A 51 -10.55 8.27 -23.08
C PRO A 51 -11.25 8.82 -21.83
N ARG A 52 -10.58 9.80 -21.19
CA ARG A 52 -11.13 10.53 -20.05
C ARG A 52 -12.49 11.15 -20.41
N GLY A 53 -13.45 11.03 -19.50
CA GLY A 53 -14.80 11.56 -19.66
C GLY A 53 -15.80 10.59 -20.31
N SER A 54 -15.36 9.42 -20.79
CA SER A 54 -16.26 8.37 -21.28
C SER A 54 -17.15 7.87 -20.15
N ILE A 55 -18.42 7.57 -20.45
CA ILE A 55 -19.37 7.05 -19.45
C ILE A 55 -19.01 5.60 -19.09
N ILE A 56 -19.03 5.29 -17.80
CA ILE A 56 -18.85 3.93 -17.28
C ILE A 56 -20.24 3.35 -16.97
N HIS A 57 -20.72 2.47 -17.84
CA HIS A 57 -22.08 1.91 -17.71
C HIS A 57 -22.21 0.91 -16.54
N GLY A 58 -21.15 0.18 -16.17
CA GLY A 58 -21.21 -0.87 -15.16
C GLY A 58 -21.31 -0.36 -13.73
N PHE A 59 -20.65 0.75 -13.40
CA PHE A 59 -20.58 1.32 -12.04
C PHE A 59 -21.12 2.74 -11.94
N GLY A 60 -21.43 3.35 -13.07
CA GLY A 60 -21.72 4.79 -13.15
C GLY A 60 -20.46 5.66 -13.09
N GLY A 61 -20.63 6.97 -13.32
CA GLY A 61 -19.52 7.91 -13.37
C GLY A 61 -18.83 7.99 -14.71
N VAL A 62 -17.67 8.63 -14.72
CA VAL A 62 -16.87 8.89 -15.93
C VAL A 62 -15.46 8.33 -15.79
N ALA A 63 -14.92 7.87 -16.92
CA ALA A 63 -13.57 7.29 -16.98
C ALA A 63 -12.50 8.36 -16.77
N SER A 64 -11.41 7.97 -16.10
CA SER A 64 -10.19 8.78 -15.93
C SER A 64 -9.31 8.84 -17.18
N GLY A 65 -9.55 7.93 -18.14
CA GLY A 65 -8.62 7.68 -19.25
C GLY A 65 -7.41 6.85 -18.83
N PRO A 66 -6.44 6.66 -19.71
CA PRO A 66 -5.25 5.83 -19.45
C PRO A 66 -4.20 6.47 -18.52
N GLY A 67 -4.30 7.78 -18.24
CA GLY A 67 -3.32 8.51 -17.43
C GLY A 67 -2.98 7.83 -16.11
N PRO A 68 -3.97 7.57 -15.21
CA PRO A 68 -3.71 6.93 -13.92
C PRO A 68 -3.07 5.54 -14.01
N LEU A 69 -3.40 4.76 -15.03
CA LEU A 69 -2.75 3.47 -15.29
C LEU A 69 -1.26 3.66 -15.64
N ILE A 70 -0.97 4.62 -16.52
CA ILE A 70 0.40 4.91 -16.94
C ILE A 70 1.23 5.39 -15.74
N GLU A 71 0.68 6.28 -14.92
CA GLU A 71 1.34 6.78 -13.71
C GLU A 71 1.58 5.66 -12.70
N MET A 72 0.60 4.80 -12.45
CA MET A 72 0.73 3.64 -11.58
C MET A 72 1.87 2.72 -12.05
N LEU A 73 1.85 2.31 -13.31
CA LEU A 73 2.87 1.42 -13.85
C LEU A 73 4.26 2.05 -13.84
N ALA A 74 4.36 3.38 -14.07
CA ALA A 74 5.63 4.10 -14.00
C ALA A 74 6.18 4.12 -12.57
N ASN A 75 5.35 4.50 -11.59
CA ASN A 75 5.75 4.56 -10.19
C ASN A 75 6.15 3.17 -9.65
N VAL A 76 5.39 2.14 -9.99
CA VAL A 76 5.74 0.77 -9.61
C VAL A 76 7.06 0.34 -10.25
N ALA A 77 7.28 0.62 -11.54
CA ALA A 77 8.53 0.31 -12.20
C ALA A 77 9.73 1.03 -11.56
N ASP A 78 9.57 2.28 -11.14
CA ASP A 78 10.61 3.04 -10.46
C ASP A 78 10.98 2.42 -9.10
N VAL A 79 9.97 2.01 -8.31
CA VAL A 79 10.19 1.30 -7.05
C VAL A 79 10.93 -0.02 -7.28
N LEU A 80 10.45 -0.85 -8.22
CA LEU A 80 11.07 -2.14 -8.53
C LEU A 80 12.51 -1.98 -9.02
N ASN A 81 12.80 -0.98 -9.84
CA ASN A 81 14.16 -0.65 -10.27
C ASN A 81 15.06 -0.24 -9.08
N GLY A 82 14.54 0.52 -8.14
CA GLY A 82 15.24 0.91 -6.91
C GLY A 82 15.56 -0.27 -5.99
N CYS A 83 14.92 -1.42 -6.21
CA CYS A 83 15.09 -2.64 -5.42
C CYS A 83 16.03 -3.66 -6.08
N VAL A 84 16.51 -3.41 -7.29
CA VAL A 84 17.42 -4.35 -7.98
C VAL A 84 18.67 -4.61 -7.13
N GLY A 85 18.93 -5.88 -6.84
CA GLY A 85 20.10 -6.33 -6.05
C GLY A 85 19.95 -6.23 -4.53
N ARG A 86 18.77 -5.88 -4.01
CA ARG A 86 18.47 -5.89 -2.59
C ARG A 86 17.06 -6.41 -2.31
N PRO A 87 16.76 -6.93 -1.11
CA PRO A 87 15.40 -7.25 -0.69
C PRO A 87 14.50 -6.01 -0.69
N TYR A 88 13.20 -6.23 -0.89
CA TYR A 88 12.18 -5.20 -0.66
C TYR A 88 12.11 -4.84 0.82
N THR A 89 12.01 -3.56 1.10
CA THR A 89 11.69 -3.07 2.44
C THR A 89 10.16 -2.87 2.58
N PRO A 90 9.63 -2.81 3.81
CA PRO A 90 8.22 -2.48 4.01
C PRO A 90 7.80 -1.16 3.34
N LEU A 91 8.68 -0.17 3.29
CA LEU A 91 8.41 1.11 2.64
C LEU A 91 8.34 0.98 1.11
N ASP A 92 9.17 0.14 0.49
CA ASP A 92 9.07 -0.11 -0.95
C ASP A 92 7.71 -0.72 -1.31
N LEU A 93 7.21 -1.64 -0.48
CA LEU A 93 5.89 -2.24 -0.65
C LEU A 93 4.76 -1.22 -0.43
N MET A 94 4.92 -0.31 0.54
CA MET A 94 3.97 0.79 0.74
C MET A 94 3.92 1.74 -0.46
N GLU A 95 5.03 2.01 -1.14
CA GLU A 95 5.05 2.83 -2.36
C GLU A 95 4.30 2.15 -3.51
N VAL A 96 4.52 0.85 -3.72
CA VAL A 96 3.77 0.07 -4.73
C VAL A 96 2.27 0.14 -4.43
N ASP A 97 1.89 -0.13 -3.19
CA ASP A 97 0.52 -0.12 -2.76
C ASP A 97 -0.10 1.29 -2.86
N HIS A 98 0.67 2.35 -2.56
CA HIS A 98 0.25 3.74 -2.76
C HIS A 98 -0.03 4.05 -4.23
N ALA A 99 0.83 3.61 -5.15
CA ALA A 99 0.64 3.81 -6.59
C ALA A 99 -0.66 3.14 -7.09
N ILE A 100 -0.95 1.92 -6.60
CA ILE A 100 -2.21 1.21 -6.90
C ILE A 100 -3.42 1.99 -6.38
N ALA A 101 -3.39 2.43 -5.13
CA ALA A 101 -4.48 3.18 -4.52
C ALA A 101 -4.73 4.52 -5.22
N ALA A 102 -3.68 5.23 -5.60
CA ALA A 102 -3.78 6.48 -6.35
C ALA A 102 -4.49 6.28 -7.69
N ALA A 103 -4.18 5.20 -8.42
CA ALA A 103 -4.86 4.85 -9.67
C ALA A 103 -6.35 4.53 -9.45
N VAL A 104 -6.69 3.79 -8.38
CA VAL A 104 -8.09 3.48 -8.02
C VAL A 104 -8.87 4.75 -7.71
N ILE A 105 -8.30 5.68 -6.93
CA ILE A 105 -8.95 6.95 -6.55
C ILE A 105 -9.11 7.86 -7.77
N ALA A 106 -8.10 7.95 -8.62
CA ALA A 106 -8.18 8.74 -9.85
C ALA A 106 -9.28 8.25 -10.80
N GLY A 107 -9.70 7.00 -10.72
CA GLY A 107 -10.87 6.45 -11.42
C GLY A 107 -12.20 7.10 -11.03
N GLY A 108 -12.25 7.85 -9.93
CA GLY A 108 -13.38 8.70 -9.52
C GLY A 108 -14.63 7.96 -9.06
N VAL A 109 -14.69 6.65 -9.20
CA VAL A 109 -15.88 5.81 -8.89
C VAL A 109 -15.77 5.16 -7.51
N ARG A 110 -14.57 4.90 -7.07
CA ARG A 110 -14.27 4.25 -5.78
C ARG A 110 -13.32 5.09 -4.96
N ARG A 111 -13.53 5.08 -3.65
CA ARG A 111 -12.53 5.53 -2.67
C ARG A 111 -11.66 4.33 -2.31
N SER A 112 -10.40 4.59 -2.01
CA SER A 112 -9.49 3.60 -1.44
C SER A 112 -9.13 4.05 -0.03
N ALA A 113 -9.20 3.13 0.91
CA ALA A 113 -8.70 3.32 2.26
C ALA A 113 -7.84 2.10 2.61
N ARG A 114 -6.68 2.34 3.18
CA ARG A 114 -5.69 1.31 3.49
C ARG A 114 -5.13 1.54 4.88
N MET A 115 -4.58 0.48 5.47
CA MET A 115 -3.79 0.51 6.69
C MET A 115 -2.47 -0.18 6.41
N SER A 116 -1.39 0.49 6.77
CA SER A 116 -0.07 -0.12 6.82
C SER A 116 0.36 -0.24 8.28
N THR A 117 0.81 -1.41 8.67
CA THR A 117 1.34 -1.65 10.02
C THR A 117 2.76 -2.15 9.94
N LEU A 118 3.59 -1.75 10.89
CA LEU A 118 4.95 -2.26 11.03
C LEU A 118 5.21 -2.61 12.50
N PRO A 119 5.77 -3.81 12.79
CA PRO A 119 6.13 -4.17 14.15
C PRO A 119 7.19 -3.24 14.73
N TRP A 120 7.04 -2.87 16.00
CA TRP A 120 7.99 -2.02 16.72
C TRP A 120 9.42 -2.57 16.77
N ARG A 121 9.56 -3.91 16.59
CA ARG A 121 10.86 -4.61 16.55
C ARG A 121 11.60 -4.51 15.24
N ASP A 122 11.01 -3.95 14.19
CA ASP A 122 11.73 -3.75 12.91
C ASP A 122 12.69 -2.57 13.04
N GLU A 123 13.81 -2.80 13.71
CA GLU A 123 14.83 -1.77 13.98
C GLU A 123 15.34 -1.10 12.70
N ALA A 124 15.36 -1.82 11.59
CA ALA A 124 15.87 -1.31 10.32
C ALA A 124 14.95 -0.26 9.68
N ASN A 125 13.62 -0.38 9.88
CA ASN A 125 12.65 0.39 9.13
C ASN A 125 11.69 1.22 10.01
N ILE A 126 11.56 0.90 11.31
CA ILE A 126 10.50 1.46 12.15
C ILE A 126 10.50 2.99 12.21
N PHE A 127 11.65 3.63 12.36
CA PHE A 127 11.73 5.09 12.43
C PHE A 127 11.40 5.77 11.09
N ARG A 128 11.81 5.16 9.98
CA ARG A 128 11.44 5.63 8.64
C ARG A 128 9.95 5.44 8.39
N PHE A 129 9.37 4.35 8.88
CA PHE A 129 7.94 4.08 8.80
C PHE A 129 7.13 5.12 9.60
N ILE A 130 7.51 5.39 10.85
CA ILE A 130 6.83 6.39 11.69
C ILE A 130 6.84 7.77 11.03
N SER A 131 7.96 8.15 10.43
CA SER A 131 8.12 9.47 9.80
C SER A 131 7.69 9.56 8.33
N CYS A 132 7.29 8.46 7.70
CA CYS A 132 7.02 8.42 6.24
C CYS A 132 5.89 9.36 5.78
N LYS A 133 5.01 9.78 6.70
CA LYS A 133 3.91 10.72 6.45
C LYS A 133 4.15 12.12 7.04
N SER A 134 5.39 12.45 7.40
CA SER A 134 5.73 13.81 7.85
C SER A 134 5.49 14.86 6.77
N ASP A 135 5.60 14.50 5.50
CA ASP A 135 5.09 15.26 4.37
C ASP A 135 3.68 14.75 4.01
N PRO A 136 2.63 15.60 4.13
CA PRO A 136 1.27 15.22 3.79
C PRO A 136 1.06 14.80 2.32
N ALA A 137 1.98 15.12 1.44
CA ALA A 137 1.94 14.67 0.05
C ALA A 137 2.34 13.20 -0.12
N HIS A 138 3.06 12.63 0.85
CA HIS A 138 3.49 11.24 0.80
C HIS A 138 2.48 10.32 1.51
N HIS A 139 2.26 9.14 0.95
CA HIS A 139 1.40 8.09 1.50
C HIS A 139 0.02 8.57 1.98
N TRP A 140 -0.52 9.64 1.37
CA TRP A 140 -1.83 10.22 1.73
C TRP A 140 -2.99 9.22 1.60
N SER A 141 -2.80 8.12 0.87
CA SER A 141 -3.81 7.09 0.60
C SER A 141 -3.88 5.99 1.66
N THR A 142 -2.99 5.99 2.67
CA THR A 142 -2.94 4.96 3.72
C THR A 142 -2.93 5.59 5.11
N ASN A 143 -3.58 4.95 6.08
CA ASN A 143 -3.31 5.16 7.50
C ASN A 143 -2.12 4.30 7.90
N ILE A 144 -1.36 4.72 8.89
CA ILE A 144 -0.21 4.00 9.41
C ILE A 144 -0.33 3.76 10.91
N SER A 145 0.05 2.58 11.37
CA SER A 145 0.09 2.26 12.80
C SER A 145 1.28 1.38 13.14
N VAL A 146 1.93 1.67 14.26
CA VAL A 146 2.96 0.79 14.81
C VAL A 146 2.28 -0.37 15.53
N ALA A 147 2.61 -1.59 15.13
CA ALA A 147 2.14 -2.80 15.79
C ALA A 147 3.00 -3.06 17.03
N VAL A 148 2.37 -3.00 18.20
CA VAL A 148 2.95 -3.31 19.50
C VAL A 148 2.32 -4.58 20.09
N ASP A 149 2.96 -5.16 21.07
CA ASP A 149 2.52 -6.40 21.73
C ASP A 149 2.84 -6.33 23.23
N ALA A 150 2.59 -7.42 23.98
CA ALA A 150 2.88 -7.48 25.40
C ALA A 150 4.36 -7.21 25.70
N ASP A 151 5.26 -7.76 24.87
CA ASP A 151 6.70 -7.58 25.05
C ASP A 151 7.16 -6.12 24.88
N PHE A 152 6.44 -5.32 24.08
CA PHE A 152 6.71 -3.88 23.95
C PHE A 152 6.54 -3.17 25.30
N PHE A 153 5.47 -3.47 25.99
CA PHE A 153 5.19 -2.87 27.29
C PHE A 153 6.15 -3.38 28.38
N GLU A 154 6.49 -4.67 28.34
CA GLU A 154 7.51 -5.25 29.23
C GLU A 154 8.89 -4.60 28.97
N ALA A 155 9.26 -4.37 27.72
CA ALA A 155 10.50 -3.67 27.35
C ALA A 155 10.51 -2.23 27.86
N LEU A 156 9.39 -1.51 27.75
CA LEU A 156 9.26 -0.15 28.28
C LEU A 156 9.45 -0.13 29.81
N ASP A 157 8.80 -1.06 30.52
CA ASP A 157 8.91 -1.17 31.97
C ASP A 157 10.35 -1.55 32.42
N ALA A 158 11.02 -2.39 31.64
CA ALA A 158 12.43 -2.75 31.84
C ALA A 158 13.40 -1.61 31.47
N GLY A 159 12.92 -0.54 30.85
CA GLY A 159 13.74 0.60 30.47
C GLY A 159 14.52 0.40 29.16
N ASP A 160 14.05 -0.47 28.28
CA ASP A 160 14.64 -0.68 26.98
C ASP A 160 14.70 0.61 26.15
N SER A 161 15.86 0.91 25.59
CA SER A 161 16.11 2.16 24.90
C SER A 161 15.42 2.22 23.53
N HIS A 162 15.30 1.08 22.84
CA HIS A 162 14.65 1.02 21.53
C HIS A 162 13.13 1.21 21.67
N ALA A 163 12.49 0.48 22.60
CA ALA A 163 11.06 0.62 22.87
C ALA A 163 10.69 2.06 23.28
N ARG A 164 11.52 2.71 24.11
CA ARG A 164 11.34 4.12 24.49
C ARG A 164 11.47 5.06 23.28
N ALA A 165 12.50 4.89 22.46
CA ALA A 165 12.70 5.72 21.27
C ALA A 165 11.54 5.57 20.29
N VAL A 166 11.03 4.36 20.08
CA VAL A 166 9.85 4.12 19.24
C VAL A 166 8.63 4.85 19.81
N LEU A 167 8.35 4.74 21.10
CA LEU A 167 7.21 5.42 21.73
C LEU A 167 7.32 6.96 21.61
N GLU A 168 8.50 7.52 21.84
CA GLU A 168 8.75 8.96 21.73
C GLU A 168 8.54 9.46 20.30
N GLU A 169 9.02 8.72 19.30
CA GLU A 169 8.86 9.10 17.91
C GLU A 169 7.39 8.99 17.45
N VAL A 170 6.68 7.93 17.87
CA VAL A 170 5.23 7.79 17.66
C VAL A 170 4.47 8.98 18.27
N ALA A 171 4.77 9.33 19.53
CA ALA A 171 4.11 10.46 20.20
C ALA A 171 4.39 11.79 19.48
N THR A 172 5.61 11.95 18.97
CA THR A 172 6.00 13.13 18.17
C THR A 172 5.20 13.21 16.86
N GLY A 173 5.13 12.11 16.12
CA GLY A 173 4.34 12.04 14.88
C GLY A 173 2.85 12.32 15.13
N MET A 174 2.26 11.69 16.14
CA MET A 174 0.88 11.94 16.56
C MET A 174 0.60 13.42 16.87
N ALA A 175 1.54 14.10 17.51
CA ALA A 175 1.40 15.51 17.83
C ALA A 175 1.44 16.42 16.59
N VAL A 176 2.13 15.97 15.52
CA VAL A 176 2.27 16.75 14.28
C VAL A 176 1.07 16.60 13.36
N ASN A 177 0.65 15.36 13.08
CA ASN A 177 -0.40 15.09 12.07
C ASN A 177 -1.42 14.02 12.48
N GLY A 178 -1.38 13.52 13.73
CA GLY A 178 -2.29 12.49 14.21
C GLY A 178 -1.87 11.06 13.87
N GLU A 179 -0.72 10.85 13.25
CA GLU A 179 -0.20 9.53 12.85
C GLU A 179 1.29 9.38 13.22
N PRO A 180 1.79 8.15 13.41
CA PRO A 180 1.09 6.85 13.32
C PRO A 180 0.16 6.60 14.51
N GLY A 181 -0.78 5.66 14.34
CA GLY A 181 -1.49 5.04 15.47
C GLY A 181 -0.64 3.99 16.17
N LEU A 182 -1.14 3.48 17.31
CA LEU A 182 -0.64 2.27 17.98
C LEU A 182 -1.70 1.18 17.94
N VAL A 183 -1.33 -0.01 17.52
CA VAL A 183 -2.20 -1.19 17.48
C VAL A 183 -1.60 -2.29 18.35
N ASN A 184 -2.34 -2.71 19.39
CA ASN A 184 -1.88 -3.77 20.29
C ASN A 184 -2.29 -5.14 19.75
N MET A 185 -1.35 -5.82 19.11
CA MET A 185 -1.60 -7.13 18.49
C MET A 185 -1.84 -8.25 19.51
N SER A 186 -1.30 -8.15 20.70
CA SER A 186 -1.59 -9.13 21.76
C SER A 186 -3.04 -9.05 22.24
N LEU A 187 -3.61 -7.85 22.32
CA LEU A 187 -5.04 -7.67 22.64
C LEU A 187 -5.94 -8.05 21.46
N ALA A 188 -5.51 -7.75 20.25
CA ALA A 188 -6.24 -8.08 19.02
C ALA A 188 -6.47 -9.60 18.86
N GLN A 189 -5.57 -10.40 19.40
CA GLN A 189 -5.63 -11.87 19.32
C GLN A 189 -6.47 -12.51 20.42
N VAL A 190 -6.95 -11.75 21.40
CA VAL A 190 -7.74 -12.30 22.51
C VAL A 190 -9.10 -12.80 22.02
N GLY A 191 -9.29 -14.10 22.07
CA GLY A 191 -10.53 -14.77 21.61
C GLY A 191 -10.51 -15.16 20.13
N GLU A 192 -9.45 -14.82 19.40
CA GLU A 192 -9.30 -15.18 17.99
C GLU A 192 -8.61 -16.54 17.83
N THR A 193 -8.90 -17.22 16.73
CA THR A 193 -8.29 -18.50 16.38
C THR A 193 -7.08 -18.37 15.48
N SER A 194 -6.98 -17.25 14.77
CA SER A 194 -5.88 -16.92 13.86
C SER A 194 -4.85 -16.03 14.53
N THR A 195 -3.59 -16.22 14.16
CA THR A 195 -2.48 -15.33 14.53
C THR A 195 -2.13 -14.32 13.43
N ASP A 196 -2.67 -14.53 12.22
CA ASP A 196 -2.36 -13.73 11.03
C ASP A 196 -3.45 -12.65 10.81
N LEU A 197 -3.63 -11.82 11.84
CA LEU A 197 -4.61 -10.75 11.82
C LEU A 197 -3.99 -9.43 11.40
N VAL A 198 -4.74 -8.69 10.58
CA VAL A 198 -4.40 -7.31 10.18
C VAL A 198 -5.57 -6.37 10.48
N PRO A 199 -5.31 -5.13 10.91
CA PRO A 199 -6.40 -4.18 11.13
C PRO A 199 -6.97 -3.67 9.81
N ASN A 200 -8.26 -3.38 9.80
CA ASN A 200 -8.88 -2.61 8.73
C ASN A 200 -8.35 -1.15 8.73
N PRO A 201 -8.68 -0.33 7.73
CA PRO A 201 -8.15 1.05 7.61
C PRO A 201 -8.39 1.96 8.82
N CYS A 202 -9.41 1.71 9.61
CA CYS A 202 -9.75 2.49 10.82
C CYS A 202 -9.19 1.86 12.11
N ALA A 203 -8.60 0.68 12.02
CA ALA A 203 -7.98 -0.09 13.12
C ALA A 203 -8.95 -0.58 14.23
N GLU A 204 -10.26 -0.63 13.96
CA GLU A 204 -11.25 -1.11 14.93
C GLU A 204 -11.66 -2.57 14.74
N ILE A 205 -11.32 -3.18 13.60
CA ILE A 205 -11.62 -4.57 13.26
C ILE A 205 -10.32 -5.26 12.83
N PHE A 206 -10.08 -6.46 13.32
CA PHE A 206 -8.97 -7.31 12.90
C PHE A 206 -9.49 -8.43 12.04
N LEU A 207 -8.84 -8.67 10.91
CA LEU A 207 -9.30 -9.53 9.84
C LEU A 207 -8.18 -10.48 9.42
N GLU A 208 -8.57 -11.68 9.02
CA GLU A 208 -7.71 -12.59 8.25
C GLU A 208 -7.63 -12.14 6.78
N ALA A 209 -6.72 -12.75 6.03
CA ALA A 209 -6.59 -12.47 4.61
C ALA A 209 -7.91 -12.72 3.86
N PHE A 210 -8.29 -11.75 3.03
CA PHE A 210 -9.51 -11.75 2.20
C PHE A 210 -10.84 -11.64 2.95
N GLU A 211 -10.84 -11.39 4.27
CA GLU A 211 -12.07 -11.11 5.00
C GLU A 211 -12.59 -9.69 4.72
N PRO A 212 -13.91 -9.52 4.61
CA PRO A 212 -14.50 -8.21 4.36
C PRO A 212 -14.71 -7.42 5.66
N CYS A 213 -14.41 -6.13 5.63
CA CYS A 213 -14.84 -5.19 6.66
C CYS A 213 -16.31 -4.80 6.42
N CYS A 214 -17.24 -5.43 7.16
CA CYS A 214 -18.67 -5.18 7.03
C CYS A 214 -19.13 -4.13 8.06
N LEU A 215 -19.75 -3.04 7.57
CA LEU A 215 -20.31 -1.99 8.41
C LEU A 215 -21.82 -2.16 8.57
N GLY A 216 -22.33 -1.83 9.77
CA GLY A 216 -23.74 -1.78 10.08
C GLY A 216 -24.05 -0.55 10.95
N HIS A 217 -25.27 -0.04 10.82
CA HIS A 217 -25.75 1.09 11.61
C HIS A 217 -27.07 0.78 12.27
N LEU A 218 -27.21 1.15 13.54
CA LEU A 218 -28.47 1.11 14.28
C LEU A 218 -28.89 2.56 14.55
N ASN A 219 -30.11 2.89 14.11
CA ASN A 219 -30.73 4.15 14.53
C ASN A 219 -31.32 3.97 15.93
N LEU A 220 -30.81 4.73 16.90
CA LEU A 220 -31.27 4.68 18.30
C LEU A 220 -32.30 5.79 18.62
N ALA A 221 -32.76 6.53 17.62
CA ALA A 221 -33.78 7.60 17.77
C ALA A 221 -35.20 7.00 17.76
#